data_343301a093140f8bca530f4e886d841e
#
_entry.id   343301a093140f8bca530f4e886d841e
#
_cell.length_a   1.000
_cell.length_b   1.000
_cell.length_c   1.000
_cell.angle_alpha   90.00
_cell.angle_beta   90.00
_cell.angle_gamma   90.00
#
_symmetry.space_group_name_H-M   'P 1'
#
loop_
_entity.id
_entity.type
_entity.pdbx_description
1 polymer ?
#
loop_
_entity_poly.entity_id
_entity_poly.type
_entity_poly.pdbx_seq_one_letter_code
_entity_poly.pdbx_strand_id
1 'polypeptide(L)'
;MICRFTVLFLFVLSGLMAEQAESISRREVLAAIAVLEKDITSADAPQAAAIVTRFGKESEAVLITVGPETLPWVRANAPEPEATIRAMLMAVYFAGDIKSQLEKRRPEDDPYRGWLAVIKAYRQILRKQPEVIIPEVEELIRKEQAGTLRQDAEELRQQQEQEEQRAQRRTNMV
;
A
#
# COMPACT_ATOMS: atom_id res chain seq x y z
N MET A 1 43.30 62.58 -9.49
CA MET A 1 43.35 61.45 -8.53
C MET A 1 41.94 60.80 -8.47
N ILE A 2 41.71 59.75 -9.18
CA ILE A 2 40.39 59.10 -9.26
C ILE A 2 40.53 57.76 -8.58
N CYS A 3 39.86 57.61 -7.40
CA CYS A 3 39.87 56.42 -6.58
C CYS A 3 38.76 55.50 -7.11
N ARG A 4 39.14 54.36 -7.74
CA ARG A 4 38.20 53.31 -8.18
C ARG A 4 37.95 52.37 -7.01
N PHE A 5 36.74 52.42 -6.46
CA PHE A 5 36.23 51.42 -5.53
C PHE A 5 35.70 50.22 -6.32
N THR A 6 36.41 49.10 -6.24
CA THR A 6 35.96 47.82 -6.78
C THR A 6 35.11 47.12 -5.70
N VAL A 7 33.79 47.08 -5.89
CA VAL A 7 32.86 46.30 -5.04
C VAL A 7 32.89 44.86 -5.49
N LEU A 8 33.48 44.02 -4.66
CA LEU A 8 33.49 42.56 -4.83
C LEU A 8 32.14 41.98 -4.38
N PHE A 9 31.30 41.62 -5.35
CA PHE A 9 29.99 40.94 -5.07
C PHE A 9 30.26 39.46 -4.80
N LEU A 10 30.26 39.07 -3.52
CA LEU A 10 30.33 37.68 -3.10
C LEU A 10 28.94 37.02 -3.33
N PHE A 11 28.79 36.29 -4.41
CA PHE A 11 27.62 35.41 -4.62
C PHE A 11 27.74 34.22 -3.67
N VAL A 12 27.01 34.26 -2.56
CA VAL A 12 26.78 33.11 -1.72
C VAL A 12 25.76 32.20 -2.47
N LEU A 13 26.26 31.20 -3.18
CA LEU A 13 25.43 30.09 -3.66
C LEU A 13 24.93 29.32 -2.44
N SER A 14 23.76 29.70 -1.94
CA SER A 14 22.97 28.85 -1.04
C SER A 14 22.49 27.66 -1.87
N GLY A 15 23.27 26.57 -1.82
CA GLY A 15 22.83 25.28 -2.38
C GLY A 15 21.55 24.85 -1.68
N LEU A 16 20.40 24.99 -2.33
CA LEU A 16 19.21 24.20 -1.99
C LEU A 16 19.59 22.74 -2.19
N MET A 17 20.01 22.07 -1.12
CA MET A 17 19.96 20.64 -1.01
C MET A 17 18.47 20.28 -1.00
N ALA A 18 17.88 20.09 -2.19
CA ALA A 18 16.66 19.33 -2.30
C ALA A 18 17.01 17.94 -1.80
N GLU A 19 16.58 17.62 -0.59
CA GLU A 19 16.60 16.27 -0.03
C GLU A 19 15.78 15.39 -0.99
N GLN A 20 16.47 14.77 -1.94
CA GLN A 20 15.88 13.77 -2.80
C GLN A 20 15.49 12.64 -1.86
N ALA A 21 14.20 12.54 -1.55
CA ALA A 21 13.65 11.41 -0.81
C ALA A 21 14.10 10.15 -1.54
N GLU A 22 15.02 9.41 -0.93
CA GLU A 22 15.62 8.22 -1.51
C GLU A 22 14.50 7.22 -1.84
N SER A 23 14.43 6.78 -3.09
CA SER A 23 13.39 5.86 -3.54
C SER A 23 13.58 4.51 -2.84
N ILE A 24 12.49 3.95 -2.29
CA ILE A 24 12.54 2.64 -1.63
C ILE A 24 12.90 1.58 -2.66
N SER A 25 13.95 0.83 -2.40
CA SER A 25 14.39 -0.25 -3.28
C SER A 25 13.49 -1.48 -3.15
N ARG A 26 13.48 -2.32 -4.20
CA ARG A 26 12.81 -3.64 -4.16
C ARG A 26 13.25 -4.48 -2.97
N ARG A 27 14.53 -4.46 -2.62
CA ARG A 27 15.06 -5.23 -1.48
C ARG A 27 14.49 -4.74 -0.15
N GLU A 28 14.41 -3.44 0.03
CA GLU A 28 13.87 -2.84 1.27
C GLU A 28 12.39 -3.13 1.44
N VAL A 29 11.57 -2.99 0.37
CA VAL A 29 10.14 -3.31 0.47
C VAL A 29 9.93 -4.79 0.74
N LEU A 30 10.69 -5.71 0.12
CA LEU A 30 10.58 -7.14 0.40
C LEU A 30 11.01 -7.49 1.83
N ALA A 31 12.02 -6.81 2.39
CA ALA A 31 12.39 -6.96 3.80
C ALA A 31 11.28 -6.47 4.73
N ALA A 32 10.65 -5.33 4.43
CA ALA A 32 9.50 -4.82 5.20
C ALA A 32 8.29 -5.76 5.12
N ILE A 33 8.00 -6.30 3.93
CA ILE A 33 6.94 -7.31 3.76
C ILE A 33 7.20 -8.54 4.64
N ALA A 34 8.45 -9.02 4.68
CA ALA A 34 8.80 -10.17 5.52
C ALA A 34 8.58 -9.92 7.02
N VAL A 35 8.79 -8.69 7.50
CA VAL A 35 8.46 -8.29 8.88
C VAL A 35 6.96 -8.42 9.14
N LEU A 36 6.11 -7.86 8.26
CA LEU A 36 4.64 -7.92 8.39
C LEU A 36 4.12 -9.36 8.31
N GLU A 37 4.66 -10.18 7.40
CA GLU A 37 4.28 -11.59 7.26
C GLU A 37 4.62 -12.43 8.48
N LYS A 38 5.73 -12.11 9.16
CA LYS A 38 6.21 -12.82 10.33
C LYS A 38 5.36 -12.51 11.57
N ASP A 39 5.18 -11.25 11.89
CA ASP A 39 4.36 -10.79 13.03
C ASP A 39 3.92 -9.33 12.86
N ILE A 40 2.67 -9.15 12.43
CA ILE A 40 2.05 -7.82 12.28
C ILE A 40 1.96 -7.04 13.60
N THR A 41 2.06 -7.72 14.73
CA THR A 41 1.97 -7.12 16.07
C THR A 41 3.34 -6.85 16.69
N SER A 42 4.42 -7.04 15.95
CA SER A 42 5.79 -6.74 16.39
C SER A 42 6.04 -5.23 16.53
N ALA A 43 7.04 -4.86 17.31
CA ALA A 43 7.44 -3.45 17.44
C ALA A 43 7.92 -2.83 16.12
N ASP A 44 8.43 -3.64 15.18
CA ASP A 44 8.92 -3.20 13.87
C ASP A 44 7.80 -3.09 12.82
N ALA A 45 6.62 -3.64 13.08
CA ALA A 45 5.52 -3.68 12.12
C ALA A 45 5.04 -2.28 11.66
N PRO A 46 4.93 -1.25 12.50
CA PRO A 46 4.54 0.09 12.06
C PRO A 46 5.51 0.70 11.04
N GLN A 47 6.83 0.54 11.26
CA GLN A 47 7.83 1.01 10.33
C GLN A 47 7.80 0.24 9.01
N ALA A 48 7.66 -1.08 9.08
CA ALA A 48 7.50 -1.92 7.90
C ALA A 48 6.25 -1.55 7.08
N ALA A 49 5.12 -1.28 7.75
CA ALA A 49 3.89 -0.83 7.12
C ALA A 49 4.07 0.52 6.39
N ALA A 50 4.80 1.46 7.00
CA ALA A 50 5.10 2.75 6.37
C ALA A 50 5.93 2.58 5.08
N ILE A 51 6.96 1.71 5.10
CA ILE A 51 7.80 1.40 3.93
C ILE A 51 6.95 0.80 2.81
N VAL A 52 6.14 -0.21 3.12
CA VAL A 52 5.26 -0.89 2.15
C VAL A 52 4.26 0.08 1.53
N THR A 53 3.60 0.89 2.37
CA THR A 53 2.61 1.88 1.91
C THR A 53 3.24 2.94 1.02
N ARG A 54 4.43 3.43 1.39
CA ARG A 54 5.17 4.41 0.60
C ARG A 54 5.60 3.81 -0.74
N PHE A 55 6.16 2.60 -0.75
CA PHE A 55 6.54 1.92 -1.98
C PHE A 55 5.34 1.73 -2.93
N GLY A 56 4.19 1.30 -2.42
CA GLY A 56 2.97 1.13 -3.21
C GLY A 56 2.46 2.43 -3.83
N LYS A 57 2.73 3.59 -3.21
CA LYS A 57 2.32 4.90 -3.72
C LYS A 57 3.30 5.52 -4.72
N GLU A 58 4.60 5.28 -4.55
CA GLU A 58 5.67 5.98 -5.25
C GLU A 58 6.32 5.16 -6.37
N SER A 59 6.19 3.82 -6.33
CA SER A 59 6.89 2.94 -7.27
C SER A 59 6.09 2.67 -8.54
N GLU A 60 6.70 2.90 -9.69
CA GLU A 60 6.13 2.51 -10.99
C GLU A 60 6.20 0.99 -11.26
N ALA A 61 6.89 0.23 -10.39
CA ALA A 61 7.04 -1.22 -10.55
C ALA A 61 5.80 -2.02 -10.13
N VAL A 62 4.80 -1.35 -9.53
CA VAL A 62 3.56 -1.96 -9.05
C VAL A 62 2.35 -1.09 -9.37
N LEU A 63 1.20 -1.72 -9.52
CA LEU A 63 -0.11 -1.09 -9.68
C LEU A 63 -0.99 -1.57 -8.54
N ILE A 64 -1.55 -0.65 -7.75
CA ILE A 64 -2.46 -1.00 -6.65
C ILE A 64 -3.74 -0.19 -6.80
N THR A 65 -4.84 -0.88 -7.01
CA THR A 65 -6.16 -0.28 -7.07
C THR A 65 -6.78 -0.23 -5.67
N VAL A 66 -7.15 0.97 -5.23
CA VAL A 66 -7.71 1.21 -3.90
C VAL A 66 -9.15 1.66 -4.03
N GLY A 67 -10.06 0.93 -3.40
CA GLY A 67 -11.49 1.25 -3.39
C GLY A 67 -12.22 0.54 -2.24
N PRO A 68 -13.49 0.85 -2.00
CA PRO A 68 -14.29 0.20 -0.96
C PRO A 68 -14.46 -1.31 -1.20
N GLU A 69 -14.39 -1.75 -2.44
CA GLU A 69 -14.50 -3.16 -2.83
C GLU A 69 -13.19 -3.92 -2.54
N THR A 70 -12.03 -3.28 -2.75
CA THR A 70 -10.71 -3.87 -2.48
C THR A 70 -10.36 -3.85 -1.00
N LEU A 71 -10.76 -2.80 -0.29
CA LEU A 71 -10.45 -2.54 1.12
C LEU A 71 -11.72 -2.33 1.96
N PRO A 72 -12.66 -3.29 2.01
CA PRO A 72 -13.96 -3.09 2.62
C PRO A 72 -13.89 -2.79 4.13
N TRP A 73 -12.80 -3.16 4.80
CA TRP A 73 -12.57 -2.87 6.22
C TRP A 73 -12.04 -1.45 6.49
N VAL A 74 -11.62 -0.68 5.47
CA VAL A 74 -11.12 0.69 5.67
C VAL A 74 -12.28 1.65 5.85
N ARG A 75 -12.38 2.27 7.03
CA ARG A 75 -13.43 3.22 7.39
C ARG A 75 -12.82 4.52 7.89
N ALA A 76 -13.30 5.65 7.40
CA ALA A 76 -12.79 6.98 7.74
C ALA A 76 -12.95 7.34 9.24
N ASN A 77 -13.98 6.80 9.91
CA ASN A 77 -14.38 7.19 11.27
C ASN A 77 -14.37 6.00 12.25
N ALA A 78 -13.49 5.02 12.05
CA ALA A 78 -13.32 3.96 13.03
C ALA A 78 -12.72 4.52 14.34
N PRO A 79 -13.21 4.12 15.52
CA PRO A 79 -12.61 4.55 16.78
C PRO A 79 -11.25 3.86 17.01
N GLU A 80 -10.39 4.49 17.84
CA GLU A 80 -9.19 3.81 18.32
C GLU A 80 -9.56 2.73 19.38
N PRO A 81 -8.87 1.60 19.47
CA PRO A 81 -7.68 1.20 18.68
C PRO A 81 -8.01 0.56 17.32
N GLU A 82 -9.28 0.43 16.97
CA GLU A 82 -9.74 -0.24 15.73
C GLU A 82 -9.21 0.43 14.48
N ALA A 83 -9.15 1.79 14.45
CA ALA A 83 -8.61 2.55 13.33
C ALA A 83 -7.17 2.16 13.01
N THR A 84 -6.32 2.03 14.02
CA THR A 84 -4.93 1.60 13.88
C THR A 84 -4.84 0.19 13.30
N ILE A 85 -5.66 -0.75 13.76
CA ILE A 85 -5.67 -2.14 13.24
C ILE A 85 -6.10 -2.16 11.78
N ARG A 86 -7.15 -1.43 11.42
CA ARG A 86 -7.65 -1.33 10.03
C ARG A 86 -6.61 -0.74 9.09
N ALA A 87 -5.86 0.29 9.54
CA ALA A 87 -4.75 0.87 8.79
C ALA A 87 -3.58 -0.12 8.61
N MET A 88 -3.25 -0.89 9.63
CA MET A 88 -2.24 -1.95 9.54
C MET A 88 -2.65 -3.05 8.55
N LEU A 89 -3.91 -3.46 8.54
CA LEU A 89 -4.43 -4.43 7.58
C LEU A 89 -4.41 -3.90 6.15
N MET A 90 -4.60 -2.58 5.94
CA MET A 90 -4.42 -1.97 4.63
C MET A 90 -2.96 -2.09 4.15
N ALA A 91 -1.99 -1.81 5.00
CA ALA A 91 -0.58 -1.98 4.66
C ALA A 91 -0.24 -3.45 4.36
N VAL A 92 -0.87 -4.40 5.05
CA VAL A 92 -0.72 -5.84 4.79
C VAL A 92 -1.34 -6.25 3.46
N TYR A 93 -2.48 -5.67 3.08
CA TYR A 93 -3.05 -5.86 1.75
C TYR A 93 -2.03 -5.45 0.68
N PHE A 94 -1.47 -4.24 0.79
CA PHE A 94 -0.43 -3.78 -0.11
C PHE A 94 0.79 -4.72 -0.12
N ALA A 95 1.19 -5.24 1.04
CA ALA A 95 2.31 -6.18 1.13
C ALA A 95 2.06 -7.45 0.31
N GLY A 96 0.87 -8.04 0.39
CA GLY A 96 0.49 -9.24 -0.35
C GLY A 96 0.45 -9.01 -1.86
N ASP A 97 -0.14 -7.91 -2.28
CA ASP A 97 -0.28 -7.52 -3.68
C ASP A 97 1.09 -7.15 -4.29
N ILE A 98 1.86 -6.23 -3.66
CA ILE A 98 3.22 -5.84 -4.10
C ILE A 98 4.11 -7.07 -4.27
N LYS A 99 4.11 -7.97 -3.27
CA LYS A 99 4.91 -9.19 -3.33
C LYS A 99 4.59 -10.02 -4.57
N SER A 100 3.30 -10.24 -4.84
CA SER A 100 2.84 -11.00 -6.00
C SER A 100 3.31 -10.37 -7.31
N GLN A 101 3.17 -9.05 -7.46
CA GLN A 101 3.58 -8.32 -8.65
C GLN A 101 5.10 -8.37 -8.86
N LEU A 102 5.87 -8.16 -7.79
CA LEU A 102 7.34 -8.24 -7.86
C LEU A 102 7.83 -9.65 -8.19
N GLU A 103 7.19 -10.70 -7.68
CA GLU A 103 7.51 -12.10 -8.00
C GLU A 103 7.22 -12.41 -9.47
N LYS A 104 6.07 -11.96 -9.98
CA LYS A 104 5.67 -12.11 -11.38
C LYS A 104 6.44 -11.19 -12.34
N ARG A 105 7.13 -10.15 -11.81
CA ARG A 105 7.78 -9.08 -12.58
C ARG A 105 6.80 -8.36 -13.52
N ARG A 106 5.58 -8.16 -13.07
CA ARG A 106 4.51 -7.56 -13.84
C ARG A 106 3.69 -6.64 -12.93
N PRO A 107 3.54 -5.35 -13.28
CA PRO A 107 2.68 -4.42 -12.56
C PRO A 107 1.21 -4.71 -12.91
N GLU A 108 0.62 -5.62 -12.17
CA GLU A 108 -0.76 -6.05 -12.33
C GLU A 108 -1.36 -6.32 -10.96
N ASP A 109 -2.39 -5.56 -10.62
CA ASP A 109 -3.11 -5.65 -9.34
C ASP A 109 -3.55 -7.09 -9.03
N ASP A 110 -3.29 -7.55 -7.81
CA ASP A 110 -3.60 -8.91 -7.36
C ASP A 110 -4.41 -8.88 -6.03
N PRO A 111 -5.68 -8.48 -6.07
CA PRO A 111 -6.53 -8.40 -4.88
C PRO A 111 -6.61 -9.71 -4.10
N TYR A 112 -6.56 -10.84 -4.80
CA TYR A 112 -6.57 -12.15 -4.14
C TYR A 112 -5.39 -12.33 -3.19
N ARG A 113 -4.17 -11.97 -3.62
CA ARG A 113 -2.97 -12.05 -2.78
C ARG A 113 -3.00 -11.05 -1.64
N GLY A 114 -3.52 -9.86 -1.89
CA GLY A 114 -3.76 -8.85 -0.87
C GLY A 114 -4.71 -9.35 0.21
N TRP A 115 -5.87 -9.90 -0.15
CA TRP A 115 -6.84 -10.44 0.80
C TRP A 115 -6.32 -11.65 1.58
N LEU A 116 -5.58 -12.55 0.95
CA LEU A 116 -4.95 -13.68 1.65
C LEU A 116 -3.95 -13.20 2.72
N ALA A 117 -3.17 -12.17 2.42
CA ALA A 117 -2.25 -11.58 3.38
C ALA A 117 -3.02 -10.98 4.58
N VAL A 118 -4.12 -10.26 4.32
CA VAL A 118 -5.00 -9.69 5.36
C VAL A 118 -5.58 -10.79 6.25
N ILE A 119 -6.14 -11.86 5.68
CA ILE A 119 -6.69 -12.99 6.45
C ILE A 119 -5.63 -13.60 7.36
N LYS A 120 -4.42 -13.83 6.84
CA LYS A 120 -3.30 -14.37 7.62
C LYS A 120 -2.92 -13.45 8.79
N ALA A 121 -2.79 -12.15 8.53
CA ALA A 121 -2.43 -11.15 9.53
C ALA A 121 -3.53 -10.98 10.59
N TYR A 122 -4.79 -10.95 10.18
CA TYR A 122 -5.92 -10.85 11.09
C TYR A 122 -6.00 -12.04 12.05
N ARG A 123 -5.74 -13.26 11.56
CA ARG A 123 -5.61 -14.44 12.41
C ARG A 123 -4.45 -14.32 13.43
N GLN A 124 -3.38 -13.56 13.12
CA GLN A 124 -2.33 -13.27 14.11
C GLN A 124 -2.82 -12.30 15.18
N ILE A 125 -3.58 -11.26 14.79
CA ILE A 125 -4.18 -10.30 15.72
C ILE A 125 -5.14 -11.03 16.67
N LEU A 126 -6.06 -11.83 16.17
CA LEU A 126 -7.04 -12.56 16.99
C LEU A 126 -6.40 -13.49 18.02
N ARG A 127 -5.22 -14.06 17.78
CA ARG A 127 -4.50 -14.86 18.79
C ARG A 127 -4.04 -14.04 19.98
N LYS A 128 -3.81 -12.73 19.82
CA LYS A 128 -3.34 -11.82 20.89
C LYS A 128 -4.46 -10.96 21.45
N GLN A 129 -5.46 -10.66 20.64
CA GLN A 129 -6.58 -9.78 20.93
C GLN A 129 -7.86 -10.39 20.36
N PRO A 130 -8.43 -11.43 21.00
CA PRO A 130 -9.59 -12.18 20.48
C PRO A 130 -10.89 -11.35 20.44
N GLU A 131 -10.92 -10.23 21.17
CA GLU A 131 -12.04 -9.29 21.18
C GLU A 131 -12.13 -8.39 19.94
N VAL A 132 -11.07 -8.31 19.15
CA VAL A 132 -11.05 -7.50 17.92
C VAL A 132 -11.85 -8.19 16.83
N ILE A 133 -13.04 -7.67 16.55
CA ILE A 133 -13.90 -8.21 15.48
C ILE A 133 -14.04 -7.19 14.37
N ILE A 134 -13.59 -7.56 13.16
CA ILE A 134 -13.74 -6.76 11.95
C ILE A 134 -14.63 -7.55 10.97
N PRO A 135 -15.93 -7.24 10.90
CA PRO A 135 -16.91 -8.05 10.15
C PRO A 135 -16.54 -8.23 8.67
N GLU A 136 -15.93 -7.21 8.07
CA GLU A 136 -15.53 -7.25 6.67
C GLU A 136 -14.39 -8.25 6.43
N VAL A 137 -13.48 -8.42 7.40
CA VAL A 137 -12.40 -9.41 7.32
C VAL A 137 -12.92 -10.82 7.62
N GLU A 138 -13.88 -10.94 8.55
CA GLU A 138 -14.57 -12.21 8.79
C GLU A 138 -15.31 -12.70 7.53
N GLU A 139 -15.86 -11.78 6.72
CA GLU A 139 -16.46 -12.12 5.42
C GLU A 139 -15.41 -12.68 4.45
N LEU A 140 -14.22 -12.06 4.36
CA LEU A 140 -13.13 -12.58 3.53
C LEU A 140 -12.71 -14.00 3.97
N ILE A 141 -12.68 -14.27 5.28
CA ILE A 141 -12.38 -15.60 5.82
C ILE A 141 -13.46 -16.61 5.40
N ARG A 142 -14.73 -16.24 5.45
CA ARG A 142 -15.83 -17.12 5.00
C ARG A 142 -15.72 -17.44 3.51
N LYS A 143 -15.38 -16.45 2.69
CA LYS A 143 -15.17 -16.63 1.25
C LYS A 143 -13.94 -17.49 0.94
N GLU A 144 -12.85 -17.33 1.71
CA GLU A 144 -11.68 -18.22 1.61
C GLU A 144 -12.06 -19.66 1.91
N GLN A 145 -12.79 -19.91 2.99
CA GLN A 145 -13.25 -21.25 3.40
C GLN A 145 -14.24 -21.88 2.40
N ALA A 146 -15.08 -21.07 1.78
CA ALA A 146 -16.00 -21.49 0.72
C ALA A 146 -15.31 -21.71 -0.64
N GLY A 147 -14.04 -21.30 -0.79
CA GLY A 147 -13.30 -21.41 -2.04
C GLY A 147 -13.68 -20.37 -3.10
N THR A 148 -14.49 -19.35 -2.76
CA THR A 148 -14.97 -18.30 -3.70
C THR A 148 -14.09 -17.07 -3.75
N LEU A 149 -13.19 -16.86 -2.77
CA LEU A 149 -12.39 -15.65 -2.65
C LEU A 149 -11.59 -15.30 -3.92
N ARG A 150 -11.08 -16.31 -4.62
CA ARG A 150 -10.34 -16.11 -5.87
C ARG A 150 -11.25 -15.61 -6.99
N GLN A 151 -12.44 -16.20 -7.12
CA GLN A 151 -13.41 -15.78 -8.12
C GLN A 151 -13.84 -14.34 -7.87
N ASP A 152 -14.13 -13.97 -6.63
CA ASP A 152 -14.51 -12.59 -6.26
C ASP A 152 -13.40 -11.60 -6.62
N ALA A 153 -12.13 -11.95 -6.42
CA ALA A 153 -11.01 -11.10 -6.80
C ALA A 153 -10.85 -10.94 -8.32
N GLU A 154 -11.10 -12.00 -9.08
CA GLU A 154 -11.08 -11.97 -10.54
C GLU A 154 -12.23 -11.13 -11.11
N GLU A 155 -13.44 -11.25 -10.55
CA GLU A 155 -14.60 -10.45 -10.92
C GLU A 155 -14.35 -8.95 -10.62
N LEU A 156 -13.78 -8.63 -9.46
CA LEU A 156 -13.42 -7.27 -9.10
C LEU A 156 -12.43 -6.66 -10.10
N ARG A 157 -11.37 -7.39 -10.45
CA ARG A 157 -10.38 -6.94 -11.42
C ARG A 157 -11.00 -6.67 -12.79
N GLN A 158 -11.87 -7.57 -13.25
CA GLN A 158 -12.58 -7.38 -14.54
C GLN A 158 -13.48 -6.15 -14.53
N GLN A 159 -14.14 -5.84 -13.41
CA GLN A 159 -14.94 -4.64 -13.26
C GLN A 159 -14.09 -3.38 -13.36
N GLN A 160 -12.95 -3.34 -12.68
CA GLN A 160 -11.99 -2.24 -12.71
C GLN A 160 -11.45 -1.99 -14.11
N GLU A 161 -11.02 -3.03 -14.81
CA GLU A 161 -10.56 -2.94 -16.21
C GLU A 161 -11.64 -2.37 -17.15
N GLN A 162 -12.90 -2.78 -16.96
CA GLN A 162 -14.03 -2.25 -17.73
C GLN A 162 -14.30 -0.76 -17.44
N GLU A 163 -14.20 -0.35 -16.18
CA GLU A 163 -14.39 1.05 -15.79
C GLU A 163 -13.29 1.95 -16.35
N GLU A 164 -12.04 1.51 -16.30
CA GLU A 164 -10.91 2.22 -16.92
C GLU A 164 -11.09 2.38 -18.44
N GLN A 165 -11.49 1.32 -19.13
CA GLN A 165 -11.75 1.37 -20.56
C GLN A 165 -12.90 2.34 -20.91
N ARG A 166 -13.96 2.37 -20.09
CA ARG A 166 -15.08 3.32 -20.26
C ARG A 166 -14.62 4.76 -20.02
N ALA A 167 -13.78 5.00 -18.99
CA ALA A 167 -13.23 6.31 -18.70
C ALA A 167 -12.36 6.82 -19.86
N GLN A 168 -11.45 5.98 -20.37
CA GLN A 168 -10.58 6.32 -21.51
C GLN A 168 -11.40 6.65 -22.78
N ARG A 169 -12.45 5.88 -23.09
CA ARG A 169 -13.34 6.16 -24.25
C ARG A 169 -14.02 7.51 -24.11
N ARG A 170 -14.47 7.89 -22.92
CA ARG A 170 -15.10 9.21 -22.68
C ARG A 170 -14.12 10.36 -22.91
N THR A 171 -12.88 10.20 -22.45
CA THR A 171 -11.83 11.23 -22.62
C THR A 171 -11.44 11.42 -24.09
N ASN A 172 -11.43 10.36 -24.90
CA ASN A 172 -11.07 10.40 -26.31
C ASN A 172 -12.21 10.91 -27.24
N MET A 173 -13.41 11.13 -26.69
CA MET A 173 -14.56 11.64 -27.47
C MET A 173 -14.79 13.17 -27.28
N VAL A 174 -13.96 13.83 -26.50
CA VAL A 174 -13.93 15.28 -26.27
C VAL A 174 -12.77 15.91 -27.04
#